data_09427711809503bc556d49d90711c333
#
_entry.id   09427711809503bc556d49d90711c333
#
_cell.length_a   1.000
_cell.length_b   1.000
_cell.length_c   1.000
_cell.angle_alpha   90.00
_cell.angle_beta   90.00
_cell.angle_gamma   90.00
#
_symmetry.space_group_name_H-M   'P 1'
#
loop_
_entity.id
_entity.type
_entity.pdbx_description
1 polymer ?
#
loop_
_entity_poly.entity_id
_entity_poly.type
_entity_poly.pdbx_seq_one_letter_code
_entity_poly.pdbx_strand_id
1 'polypeptide(L)'
;MKIVGMIPARLGSTRVINKNLRLLDKKPLVNHIIDAASKSTLLDEIYLNSEGEIFRGIAEEAGINFFHRSKNLATNEATNDDFLLDFIQKVDCDIVIQLLPTSPFISSKEIDDFIKGMVEEKFDTYISVTNVQIECVYSNDPINFHQEKQTPPSQDLEPIKAYACGLMGWNSTNFKSNMEFFKAAYHGGNGKIGHHVLSGYSTVDIDNEEDFVLAEAVCSALKDKRVEPEYYEDNSKSDKLIADADVKRILSGDGVALNNQNDANQEVVTIDEIVKNNSANKSWSHTVINSPSNSATLIGQLPGEGNRRHFHPDWDEW
;
A
#
# COMPACT_ATOMS: atom_id res chain seq x y z
N MET A 1 -16.42 24.58 2.68
CA MET A 1 -16.68 23.18 2.30
C MET A 1 -16.52 22.36 3.55
N LYS A 2 -17.58 21.67 3.94
CA LYS A 2 -17.59 20.83 5.16
C LYS A 2 -17.42 19.36 4.77
N ILE A 3 -16.38 18.72 5.29
CA ILE A 3 -15.99 17.33 5.02
C ILE A 3 -16.22 16.50 6.28
N VAL A 4 -17.11 15.52 6.19
CA VAL A 4 -17.52 14.71 7.35
C VAL A 4 -17.10 13.26 7.17
N GLY A 5 -16.43 12.71 8.18
CA GLY A 5 -16.12 11.29 8.28
C GLY A 5 -17.31 10.51 8.85
N MET A 6 -17.71 9.42 8.19
CA MET A 6 -18.77 8.52 8.66
C MET A 6 -18.21 7.11 8.80
N ILE A 7 -18.25 6.58 10.02
CA ILE A 7 -17.78 5.23 10.36
C ILE A 7 -19.00 4.34 10.61
N PRO A 8 -19.38 3.47 9.65
CA PRO A 8 -20.55 2.60 9.82
C PRO A 8 -20.18 1.38 10.68
N ALA A 9 -20.88 1.20 11.78
CA ALA A 9 -20.69 0.04 12.65
C ALA A 9 -22.04 -0.57 13.06
N ARG A 10 -22.26 -1.84 12.75
CA ARG A 10 -23.47 -2.55 13.16
C ARG A 10 -23.13 -3.68 14.12
N LEU A 11 -24.09 -4.06 14.98
CA LEU A 11 -23.96 -5.19 15.91
C LEU A 11 -24.09 -6.53 15.19
N GLY A 12 -24.91 -6.63 14.17
CA GLY A 12 -25.34 -7.87 13.52
C GLY A 12 -24.34 -8.51 12.56
N SER A 13 -23.03 -8.50 12.85
CA SER A 13 -22.04 -9.20 12.02
C SER A 13 -22.15 -10.70 12.22
N THR A 14 -22.38 -11.47 11.13
CA THR A 14 -22.62 -12.92 11.14
C THR A 14 -21.40 -13.75 10.77
N ARG A 15 -20.57 -13.28 9.82
CA ARG A 15 -19.33 -13.97 9.39
C ARG A 15 -18.23 -13.94 10.45
N VAL A 16 -18.09 -12.80 11.14
CA VAL A 16 -17.28 -12.64 12.36
C VAL A 16 -18.21 -12.08 13.42
N ILE A 17 -18.51 -12.84 14.47
CA ILE A 17 -19.47 -12.45 15.50
C ILE A 17 -19.01 -11.17 16.21
N ASN A 18 -19.90 -10.16 16.26
CA ASN A 18 -19.62 -8.86 16.86
C ASN A 18 -18.35 -8.20 16.33
N LYS A 19 -18.06 -8.35 15.05
CA LYS A 19 -16.81 -7.96 14.39
C LYS A 19 -16.27 -6.60 14.87
N ASN A 20 -17.09 -5.56 14.86
CA ASN A 20 -16.67 -4.19 15.20
C ASN A 20 -16.26 -4.04 16.69
N LEU A 21 -16.72 -4.92 17.57
CA LEU A 21 -16.40 -4.94 19.00
C LEU A 21 -15.34 -5.98 19.37
N ARG A 22 -15.00 -6.89 18.46
CA ARG A 22 -13.94 -7.87 18.68
C ARG A 22 -12.59 -7.17 18.83
N LEU A 23 -11.79 -7.65 19.77
CA LEU A 23 -10.51 -7.04 20.09
C LEU A 23 -9.45 -7.45 19.06
N LEU A 24 -8.95 -6.46 18.33
CA LEU A 24 -7.74 -6.54 17.56
C LEU A 24 -6.66 -5.76 18.32
N ASP A 25 -5.55 -6.41 18.66
CA ASP A 25 -4.49 -5.78 19.45
C ASP A 25 -4.99 -5.07 20.72
N LYS A 26 -5.83 -5.77 21.51
CA LYS A 26 -6.39 -5.36 22.80
C LYS A 26 -7.38 -4.18 22.76
N LYS A 27 -7.77 -3.67 21.59
CA LYS A 27 -8.82 -2.66 21.46
C LYS A 27 -9.89 -3.08 20.44
N PRO A 28 -11.16 -2.64 20.58
CA PRO A 28 -12.20 -2.95 19.62
C PRO A 28 -11.79 -2.60 18.19
N LEU A 29 -12.14 -3.46 17.22
CA LEU A 29 -11.77 -3.27 15.81
C LEU A 29 -12.14 -1.85 15.31
N VAL A 30 -13.33 -1.36 15.66
CA VAL A 30 -13.80 -0.03 15.26
C VAL A 30 -12.89 1.09 15.74
N ASN A 31 -12.19 0.93 16.85
CA ASN A 31 -11.33 1.97 17.41
C ASN A 31 -10.07 2.23 16.58
N HIS A 32 -9.64 1.27 15.75
CA HIS A 32 -8.48 1.47 14.89
C HIS A 32 -8.74 2.57 13.86
N ILE A 33 -9.90 2.52 13.18
CA ILE A 33 -10.26 3.54 12.20
C ILE A 33 -10.68 4.86 12.87
N ILE A 34 -11.30 4.80 14.07
CA ILE A 34 -11.59 6.01 14.86
C ILE A 34 -10.30 6.75 15.18
N ASP A 35 -9.27 6.05 15.66
CA ASP A 35 -7.97 6.64 15.99
C ASP A 35 -7.29 7.28 14.77
N ALA A 36 -7.42 6.65 13.60
CA ALA A 36 -6.89 7.20 12.36
C ALA A 36 -7.67 8.45 11.92
N ALA A 37 -9.00 8.37 11.94
CA ALA A 37 -9.89 9.48 11.59
C ALA A 37 -9.70 10.69 12.51
N SER A 38 -9.58 10.48 13.83
CA SER A 38 -9.39 11.54 14.81
C SER A 38 -8.05 12.28 14.67
N LYS A 39 -7.08 11.68 13.98
CA LYS A 39 -5.79 12.32 13.65
C LYS A 39 -5.76 12.96 12.26
N SER A 40 -6.80 12.79 11.47
CA SER A 40 -6.93 13.47 10.19
C SER A 40 -7.01 14.99 10.42
N THR A 41 -6.38 15.74 9.53
CA THR A 41 -6.38 17.22 9.58
C THR A 41 -7.41 17.83 8.64
N LEU A 42 -8.10 17.02 7.86
CA LEU A 42 -9.02 17.46 6.81
C LEU A 42 -10.49 17.07 7.07
N LEU A 43 -10.75 16.27 8.09
CA LEU A 43 -12.11 15.99 8.54
C LEU A 43 -12.58 17.06 9.51
N ASP A 44 -13.72 17.73 9.21
CA ASP A 44 -14.31 18.73 10.09
C ASP A 44 -15.07 18.11 11.26
N GLU A 45 -15.76 16.99 10.99
CA GLU A 45 -16.51 16.22 12.00
C GLU A 45 -16.39 14.72 11.69
N ILE A 46 -16.48 13.90 12.73
CA ILE A 46 -16.46 12.45 12.62
C ILE A 46 -17.68 11.89 13.32
N TYR A 47 -18.38 10.96 12.68
CA TYR A 47 -19.56 10.30 13.20
C TYR A 47 -19.38 8.79 13.22
N LEU A 48 -19.65 8.19 14.37
CA LEU A 48 -19.87 6.74 14.47
C LEU A 48 -21.35 6.46 14.21
N ASN A 49 -21.65 5.82 13.09
CA ASN A 49 -23.01 5.57 12.60
C ASN A 49 -23.44 4.13 12.96
N SER A 50 -24.34 3.99 13.95
CA SER A 50 -24.76 2.68 14.45
C SER A 50 -26.16 2.68 15.05
N GLU A 51 -26.82 1.51 15.05
CA GLU A 51 -28.07 1.23 15.75
C GLU A 51 -27.86 0.81 17.21
N GLY A 52 -26.62 0.46 17.58
CA GLY A 52 -26.30 -0.09 18.91
C GLY A 52 -25.83 0.98 19.89
N GLU A 53 -26.50 1.12 21.03
CA GLU A 53 -26.13 2.10 22.07
C GLU A 53 -24.72 1.89 22.65
N ILE A 54 -24.14 0.69 22.57
CA ILE A 54 -22.76 0.45 22.98
C ILE A 54 -21.78 1.30 22.19
N PHE A 55 -22.07 1.58 20.91
CA PHE A 55 -21.23 2.43 20.05
C PHE A 55 -21.33 3.91 20.43
N ARG A 56 -22.41 4.33 21.12
CA ARG A 56 -22.50 5.69 21.68
C ARG A 56 -21.40 5.90 22.72
N GLY A 57 -21.24 4.93 23.65
CA GLY A 57 -20.16 5.00 24.65
C GLY A 57 -18.77 5.07 24.01
N ILE A 58 -18.52 4.27 22.97
CA ILE A 58 -17.26 4.30 22.22
C ILE A 58 -17.03 5.67 21.55
N ALA A 59 -18.07 6.27 20.95
CA ALA A 59 -17.97 7.59 20.33
C ALA A 59 -17.68 8.69 21.38
N GLU A 60 -18.35 8.64 22.51
CA GLU A 60 -18.16 9.58 23.63
C GLU A 60 -16.74 9.48 24.21
N GLU A 61 -16.23 8.26 24.45
CA GLU A 61 -14.85 8.06 24.89
C GLU A 61 -13.81 8.57 23.89
N ALA A 62 -14.09 8.41 22.59
CA ALA A 62 -13.21 8.89 21.52
C ALA A 62 -13.35 10.38 21.21
N GLY A 63 -14.33 11.07 21.81
CA GLY A 63 -14.61 12.48 21.55
C GLY A 63 -15.14 12.78 20.15
N ILE A 64 -15.82 11.82 19.51
CA ILE A 64 -16.47 11.96 18.20
C ILE A 64 -18.00 11.93 18.33
N ASN A 65 -18.70 12.31 17.27
CA ASN A 65 -20.15 12.33 17.26
C ASN A 65 -20.73 10.91 17.12
N PHE A 66 -21.87 10.67 17.72
CA PHE A 66 -22.65 9.46 17.49
C PHE A 66 -23.89 9.77 16.65
N PHE A 67 -24.05 9.03 15.54
CA PHE A 67 -25.26 9.08 14.71
C PHE A 67 -26.08 7.82 14.96
N HIS A 68 -27.24 7.97 15.61
CA HIS A 68 -28.13 6.86 15.86
C HIS A 68 -28.88 6.45 14.59
N ARG A 69 -28.42 5.37 13.97
CA ARG A 69 -29.02 4.78 12.79
C ARG A 69 -30.26 3.98 13.15
N SER A 70 -31.30 4.11 12.34
CA SER A 70 -32.51 3.30 12.50
C SER A 70 -32.22 1.81 12.31
N LYS A 71 -32.83 0.94 13.13
CA LYS A 71 -32.61 -0.52 13.11
C LYS A 71 -32.90 -1.16 11.76
N ASN A 72 -33.89 -0.65 11.00
CA ASN A 72 -34.18 -1.14 9.65
C ASN A 72 -33.05 -0.86 8.64
N LEU A 73 -32.18 0.12 8.92
CA LEU A 73 -30.98 0.42 8.12
C LEU A 73 -29.73 -0.35 8.58
N ALA A 74 -29.87 -1.26 9.54
CA ALA A 74 -28.81 -2.10 10.05
C ALA A 74 -29.03 -3.60 9.78
N THR A 75 -30.08 -3.93 9.02
CA THR A 75 -30.39 -5.31 8.61
C THR A 75 -29.47 -5.78 7.47
N ASN A 76 -29.58 -7.06 7.09
CA ASN A 76 -28.81 -7.59 5.97
C ASN A 76 -29.36 -7.15 4.61
N GLU A 77 -30.61 -6.70 4.57
CA GLU A 77 -31.30 -6.19 3.37
C GLU A 77 -31.01 -4.72 3.11
N ALA A 78 -30.65 -3.96 4.15
CA ALA A 78 -30.30 -2.54 4.01
C ALA A 78 -29.02 -2.36 3.20
N THR A 79 -29.10 -1.56 2.16
CA THR A 79 -27.96 -1.28 1.29
C THR A 79 -27.07 -0.16 1.85
N ASN A 80 -25.86 -0.06 1.32
CA ASN A 80 -25.01 1.09 1.61
C ASN A 80 -25.63 2.41 1.13
N ASP A 81 -26.34 2.37 0.02
CA ASP A 81 -27.10 3.52 -0.50
C ASP A 81 -28.11 4.05 0.51
N ASP A 82 -28.88 3.15 1.15
CA ASP A 82 -29.96 3.51 2.06
C ASP A 82 -29.46 4.22 3.32
N PHE A 83 -28.49 3.61 4.03
CA PHE A 83 -28.03 4.22 5.29
C PHE A 83 -27.15 5.44 5.07
N LEU A 84 -26.46 5.52 3.93
CA LEU A 84 -25.67 6.70 3.56
C LEU A 84 -26.58 7.86 3.18
N LEU A 85 -27.67 7.60 2.44
CA LEU A 85 -28.68 8.61 2.14
C LEU A 85 -29.31 9.16 3.43
N ASP A 86 -29.71 8.28 4.36
CA ASP A 86 -30.26 8.67 5.66
C ASP A 86 -29.29 9.58 6.43
N PHE A 87 -28.00 9.24 6.41
CA PHE A 87 -26.97 10.06 7.04
C PHE A 87 -26.83 11.44 6.38
N ILE A 88 -26.66 11.49 5.04
CA ILE A 88 -26.49 12.74 4.28
C ILE A 88 -27.74 13.65 4.35
N GLN A 89 -28.92 13.09 4.58
CA GLN A 89 -30.13 13.87 4.76
C GLN A 89 -30.22 14.55 6.13
N LYS A 90 -29.56 14.01 7.15
CA LYS A 90 -29.64 14.46 8.55
C LYS A 90 -28.40 15.19 9.04
N VAL A 91 -27.28 14.96 8.41
CA VAL A 91 -26.00 15.59 8.74
C VAL A 91 -25.63 16.56 7.62
N ASP A 92 -25.44 17.82 7.97
CA ASP A 92 -25.02 18.85 7.03
C ASP A 92 -23.55 18.64 6.65
N CYS A 93 -23.29 18.33 5.37
CA CYS A 93 -21.94 18.14 4.82
C CYS A 93 -21.93 18.35 3.30
N ASP A 94 -20.85 18.93 2.80
CA ASP A 94 -20.61 19.03 1.35
C ASP A 94 -20.05 17.71 0.80
N ILE A 95 -19.15 17.08 1.57
CA ILE A 95 -18.55 15.80 1.26
C ILE A 95 -18.68 14.86 2.46
N VAL A 96 -19.08 13.62 2.22
CA VAL A 96 -19.03 12.54 3.20
C VAL A 96 -17.94 11.54 2.82
N ILE A 97 -17.11 11.18 3.77
CA ILE A 97 -16.07 10.15 3.64
C ILE A 97 -16.46 8.96 4.53
N GLN A 98 -16.79 7.84 3.92
CA GLN A 98 -17.00 6.59 4.63
C GLN A 98 -15.66 5.94 4.95
N LEU A 99 -15.48 5.60 6.21
CA LEU A 99 -14.27 5.00 6.78
C LEU A 99 -14.67 3.63 7.35
N LEU A 100 -14.27 2.54 6.69
CA LEU A 100 -14.72 1.21 7.10
C LEU A 100 -13.91 0.64 8.27
N PRO A 101 -14.57 0.20 9.35
CA PRO A 101 -13.89 -0.46 10.48
C PRO A 101 -13.15 -1.74 10.09
N THR A 102 -13.55 -2.37 9.00
CA THR A 102 -12.95 -3.61 8.49
C THR A 102 -11.56 -3.42 7.91
N SER A 103 -11.13 -2.17 7.69
CA SER A 103 -9.80 -1.80 7.21
C SER A 103 -8.98 -1.12 8.32
N PRO A 104 -8.51 -1.88 9.34
CA PRO A 104 -7.95 -1.32 10.58
C PRO A 104 -6.58 -0.69 10.45
N PHE A 105 -5.90 -0.88 9.32
CA PHE A 105 -4.53 -0.40 9.10
C PHE A 105 -4.45 0.89 8.27
N ILE A 106 -5.59 1.47 7.91
CA ILE A 106 -5.62 2.77 7.26
C ILE A 106 -5.11 3.84 8.23
N SER A 107 -4.17 4.64 7.76
CA SER A 107 -3.56 5.72 8.53
C SER A 107 -4.29 7.07 8.31
N SER A 108 -4.10 8.00 9.25
CA SER A 108 -4.60 9.38 9.10
C SER A 108 -4.04 10.08 7.85
N LYS A 109 -2.79 9.77 7.50
CA LYS A 109 -2.17 10.31 6.29
C LYS A 109 -2.89 9.83 5.02
N GLU A 110 -3.25 8.56 4.94
CA GLU A 110 -4.00 8.02 3.80
C GLU A 110 -5.41 8.61 3.70
N ILE A 111 -6.05 8.86 4.85
CA ILE A 111 -7.34 9.58 4.89
C ILE A 111 -7.17 10.99 4.31
N ASP A 112 -6.16 11.74 4.76
CA ASP A 112 -5.90 13.10 4.27
C ASP A 112 -5.52 13.11 2.78
N ASP A 113 -4.68 12.17 2.32
CA ASP A 113 -4.30 12.06 0.92
C ASP A 113 -5.50 11.69 0.03
N PHE A 114 -6.39 10.82 0.51
CA PHE A 114 -7.66 10.50 -0.15
C PHE A 114 -8.55 11.73 -0.31
N ILE A 115 -8.74 12.49 0.78
CA ILE A 115 -9.57 13.71 0.77
C ILE A 115 -8.97 14.74 -0.19
N LYS A 116 -7.64 14.97 -0.15
CA LYS A 116 -6.95 15.89 -1.07
C LYS A 116 -7.19 15.50 -2.53
N GLY A 117 -6.98 14.24 -2.87
CA GLY A 117 -7.20 13.76 -4.25
C GLY A 117 -8.63 13.96 -4.72
N MET A 118 -9.62 13.70 -3.86
CA MET A 118 -11.03 13.94 -4.18
C MET A 118 -11.33 15.42 -4.44
N VAL A 119 -10.82 16.29 -3.58
CA VAL A 119 -11.12 17.73 -3.62
C VAL A 119 -10.39 18.45 -4.75
N GLU A 120 -9.10 18.20 -4.91
CA GLU A 120 -8.25 18.84 -5.93
C GLU A 120 -8.70 18.47 -7.34
N GLU A 121 -9.03 17.20 -7.56
CA GLU A 121 -9.51 16.70 -8.84
C GLU A 121 -11.01 16.88 -9.04
N LYS A 122 -11.73 17.36 -8.03
CA LYS A 122 -13.19 17.59 -8.04
C LYS A 122 -13.98 16.34 -8.45
N PHE A 123 -13.67 15.21 -7.81
CA PHE A 123 -14.47 14.00 -7.99
C PHE A 123 -15.79 14.10 -7.22
N ASP A 124 -16.88 13.68 -7.87
CA ASP A 124 -18.18 13.54 -7.23
C ASP A 124 -18.27 12.25 -6.43
N THR A 125 -17.60 11.21 -6.89
CA THR A 125 -17.43 9.93 -6.18
C THR A 125 -15.96 9.52 -6.25
N TYR A 126 -15.37 9.16 -5.11
CA TYR A 126 -14.00 8.75 -5.02
C TYR A 126 -13.88 7.47 -4.20
N ILE A 127 -13.23 6.44 -4.75
CA ILE A 127 -13.27 5.09 -4.19
C ILE A 127 -11.84 4.58 -4.04
N SER A 128 -11.51 4.03 -2.87
CA SER A 128 -10.23 3.36 -2.69
C SER A 128 -10.19 2.01 -3.40
N VAL A 129 -9.08 1.75 -4.07
CA VAL A 129 -8.81 0.54 -4.85
C VAL A 129 -7.43 0.00 -4.52
N THR A 130 -7.20 -1.27 -4.83
CA THR A 130 -5.87 -1.85 -4.93
C THR A 130 -5.55 -2.17 -6.38
N ASN A 131 -4.27 -2.08 -6.76
CA ASN A 131 -3.80 -2.51 -8.06
C ASN A 131 -3.48 -4.01 -8.00
N VAL A 132 -4.24 -4.80 -8.75
CA VAL A 132 -4.00 -6.24 -8.95
C VAL A 132 -3.16 -6.41 -10.20
N GLN A 133 -1.86 -6.61 -10.04
CA GLN A 133 -0.88 -6.65 -11.14
C GLN A 133 -0.46 -8.09 -11.44
N ILE A 134 -1.46 -8.92 -11.71
CA ILE A 134 -1.32 -10.29 -12.19
C ILE A 134 -2.26 -10.50 -13.36
N GLU A 135 -2.12 -11.61 -14.08
CA GLU A 135 -3.05 -12.00 -15.16
C GLU A 135 -4.44 -12.23 -14.58
N CYS A 136 -5.42 -11.50 -15.08
CA CYS A 136 -6.81 -11.59 -14.65
C CYS A 136 -7.71 -12.10 -15.78
N VAL A 137 -8.69 -12.92 -15.39
CA VAL A 137 -9.72 -13.44 -16.31
C VAL A 137 -11.12 -13.12 -15.76
N TYR A 138 -12.08 -12.89 -16.65
CA TYR A 138 -13.48 -12.77 -16.34
C TYR A 138 -14.27 -13.74 -17.23
N SER A 139 -15.00 -14.66 -16.63
CA SER A 139 -15.80 -15.69 -17.34
C SER A 139 -15.01 -16.42 -18.44
N ASN A 140 -13.76 -16.78 -18.17
CA ASN A 140 -12.76 -17.40 -19.06
C ASN A 140 -12.11 -16.48 -20.10
N ASP A 141 -12.50 -15.23 -20.20
CA ASP A 141 -11.86 -14.27 -21.10
C ASP A 141 -10.74 -13.50 -20.38
N PRO A 142 -9.56 -13.31 -21.00
CA PRO A 142 -8.48 -12.52 -20.43
C PRO A 142 -8.87 -11.04 -20.37
N ILE A 143 -8.48 -10.34 -19.27
CA ILE A 143 -8.76 -8.92 -19.08
C ILE A 143 -7.53 -8.08 -19.45
N ASN A 144 -6.36 -8.40 -18.88
CA ASN A 144 -5.15 -7.58 -18.99
C ASN A 144 -3.96 -8.29 -19.61
N PHE A 145 -4.20 -9.41 -20.32
CA PHE A 145 -3.17 -10.14 -21.07
C PHE A 145 -3.74 -10.71 -22.37
N HIS A 146 -2.86 -11.21 -23.22
CA HIS A 146 -3.24 -11.82 -24.50
C HIS A 146 -2.78 -13.29 -24.55
N GLN A 147 -3.69 -14.23 -24.76
CA GLN A 147 -3.37 -15.66 -24.82
C GLN A 147 -2.47 -16.04 -26.00
N GLU A 148 -2.47 -15.22 -27.07
CA GLU A 148 -1.71 -15.47 -28.31
C GLU A 148 -0.36 -14.74 -28.37
N LYS A 149 0.06 -14.08 -27.29
CA LYS A 149 1.33 -13.36 -27.19
C LYS A 149 2.18 -13.92 -26.07
N GLN A 150 3.50 -13.66 -26.14
CA GLN A 150 4.39 -13.94 -25.03
C GLN A 150 3.95 -13.13 -23.80
N THR A 151 3.96 -13.79 -22.64
CA THR A 151 3.66 -13.15 -21.35
C THR A 151 4.78 -12.16 -21.03
N PRO A 152 4.47 -10.87 -20.80
CA PRO A 152 5.46 -9.92 -20.31
C PRO A 152 5.83 -10.24 -18.86
N PRO A 153 6.92 -9.68 -18.32
CA PRO A 153 7.18 -9.67 -16.89
C PRO A 153 5.97 -9.10 -16.12
N SER A 154 5.66 -9.65 -14.95
CA SER A 154 4.47 -9.26 -14.18
C SER A 154 4.41 -7.76 -13.85
N GLN A 155 5.56 -7.12 -13.66
CA GLN A 155 5.66 -5.68 -13.45
C GLN A 155 5.24 -4.82 -14.66
N ASP A 156 5.20 -5.39 -15.84
CA ASP A 156 4.83 -4.69 -17.09
C ASP A 156 3.35 -4.92 -17.47
N LEU A 157 2.63 -5.74 -16.69
CA LEU A 157 1.19 -5.92 -16.88
C LEU A 157 0.43 -4.65 -16.46
N GLU A 158 -0.61 -4.30 -17.24
CA GLU A 158 -1.54 -3.26 -16.82
C GLU A 158 -2.33 -3.72 -15.60
N PRO A 159 -2.27 -3.01 -14.45
CA PRO A 159 -2.96 -3.43 -13.25
C PRO A 159 -4.47 -3.26 -13.36
N ILE A 160 -5.21 -4.24 -12.85
CA ILE A 160 -6.66 -4.13 -12.67
C ILE A 160 -6.94 -3.47 -11.32
N LYS A 161 -7.80 -2.45 -11.33
CA LYS A 161 -8.25 -1.78 -10.11
C LYS A 161 -9.37 -2.58 -9.45
N ALA A 162 -9.07 -3.22 -8.32
CA ALA A 162 -10.07 -3.87 -7.49
C ALA A 162 -10.45 -2.95 -6.31
N TYR A 163 -11.73 -2.90 -5.94
CA TYR A 163 -12.15 -2.09 -4.78
C TYR A 163 -11.50 -2.60 -3.50
N ALA A 164 -10.84 -1.69 -2.78
CA ALA A 164 -10.34 -1.95 -1.44
C ALA A 164 -11.35 -1.54 -0.36
N CYS A 165 -12.36 -0.77 -0.73
CA CYS A 165 -13.52 -0.31 0.07
C CYS A 165 -13.21 0.40 1.40
N GLY A 166 -11.98 0.45 1.86
CA GLY A 166 -11.63 1.04 3.16
C GLY A 166 -11.96 2.53 3.29
N LEU A 167 -11.83 3.27 2.18
CA LEU A 167 -12.17 4.68 2.05
C LEU A 167 -13.07 4.89 0.83
N MET A 168 -14.20 5.54 1.03
CA MET A 168 -15.09 5.95 -0.05
C MET A 168 -15.64 7.35 0.22
N GLY A 169 -15.68 8.21 -0.81
CA GLY A 169 -16.10 9.59 -0.67
C GLY A 169 -17.16 9.99 -1.69
N TRP A 170 -18.11 10.82 -1.28
CA TRP A 170 -19.16 11.34 -2.15
C TRP A 170 -19.44 12.81 -1.90
N ASN A 171 -19.63 13.55 -2.99
CA ASN A 171 -20.29 14.84 -2.94
C ASN A 171 -21.76 14.64 -2.55
N SER A 172 -22.21 15.26 -1.47
CA SER A 172 -23.54 15.04 -0.89
C SER A 172 -24.68 15.42 -1.85
N THR A 173 -24.52 16.47 -2.63
CA THR A 173 -25.52 16.91 -3.61
C THR A 173 -25.62 15.95 -4.78
N ASN A 174 -24.46 15.51 -5.31
CA ASN A 174 -24.42 14.53 -6.40
C ASN A 174 -25.00 13.18 -5.94
N PHE A 175 -24.66 12.71 -4.73
CA PHE A 175 -25.21 11.48 -4.16
C PHE A 175 -26.74 11.52 -4.08
N LYS A 176 -27.32 12.59 -3.53
CA LYS A 176 -28.78 12.77 -3.45
C LYS A 176 -29.42 12.74 -4.83
N SER A 177 -28.85 13.43 -5.80
CA SER A 177 -29.34 13.46 -7.18
C SER A 177 -29.31 12.07 -7.84
N ASN A 178 -28.23 11.31 -7.66
CA ASN A 178 -28.12 9.94 -8.17
C ASN A 178 -29.14 9.00 -7.51
N MET A 179 -29.34 9.12 -6.20
CA MET A 179 -30.39 8.36 -5.48
C MET A 179 -31.81 8.70 -5.96
N GLU A 180 -32.08 9.95 -6.26
CA GLU A 180 -33.36 10.34 -6.81
C GLU A 180 -33.61 9.74 -8.18
N PHE A 181 -32.61 9.81 -9.06
CA PHE A 181 -32.72 9.39 -10.46
C PHE A 181 -32.59 7.89 -10.67
N PHE A 182 -31.51 7.27 -10.11
CA PHE A 182 -31.16 5.88 -10.35
C PHE A 182 -31.61 4.92 -9.23
N LYS A 183 -31.95 5.44 -8.04
CA LYS A 183 -32.12 4.69 -6.79
C LYS A 183 -30.81 3.99 -6.37
N ALA A 184 -29.68 4.49 -6.84
CA ALA A 184 -28.34 3.99 -6.56
C ALA A 184 -27.31 5.13 -6.73
N ALA A 185 -26.36 5.24 -5.82
CA ALA A 185 -25.32 6.28 -5.84
C ALA A 185 -23.96 5.78 -5.29
N TYR A 186 -23.95 4.63 -4.60
CA TYR A 186 -22.78 4.15 -3.88
C TYR A 186 -21.55 3.94 -4.79
N HIS A 187 -21.74 3.46 -6.01
CA HIS A 187 -20.68 3.27 -7.00
C HIS A 187 -20.53 4.45 -7.98
N GLY A 188 -21.16 5.58 -7.70
CA GLY A 188 -21.16 6.76 -8.54
C GLY A 188 -22.51 7.01 -9.19
N GLY A 189 -22.66 6.78 -10.47
CA GLY A 189 -23.81 7.15 -11.28
C GLY A 189 -23.44 8.30 -12.21
N ASN A 190 -24.20 9.38 -12.25
CA ASN A 190 -23.79 10.60 -12.94
C ASN A 190 -22.77 11.36 -12.08
N GLY A 191 -21.72 11.87 -12.70
CA GLY A 191 -20.68 12.64 -12.04
C GLY A 191 -19.28 12.14 -12.39
N LYS A 192 -18.27 12.85 -11.90
CA LYS A 192 -16.86 12.48 -12.08
C LYS A 192 -16.47 11.45 -11.02
N ILE A 193 -16.11 10.25 -11.47
CA ILE A 193 -15.67 9.16 -10.59
C ILE A 193 -14.16 9.03 -10.65
N GLY A 194 -13.51 8.91 -9.48
CA GLY A 194 -12.08 8.67 -9.37
C GLY A 194 -11.73 7.53 -8.45
N HIS A 195 -10.46 7.11 -8.50
CA HIS A 195 -9.98 5.99 -7.72
C HIS A 195 -8.68 6.35 -7.01
N HIS A 196 -8.60 6.04 -5.72
CA HIS A 196 -7.41 6.18 -4.89
C HIS A 196 -6.76 4.82 -4.65
N VAL A 197 -5.49 4.69 -4.98
CA VAL A 197 -4.79 3.41 -4.81
C VAL A 197 -4.27 3.30 -3.38
N LEU A 198 -4.76 2.32 -2.65
CA LEU A 198 -4.20 1.86 -1.38
C LEU A 198 -3.19 0.75 -1.64
N SER A 199 -2.22 0.60 -0.75
CA SER A 199 -1.17 -0.42 -0.85
C SER A 199 -0.75 -0.96 0.52
N GLY A 200 -0.05 -2.09 0.52
CA GLY A 200 0.45 -2.71 1.74
C GLY A 200 -0.67 -3.12 2.70
N TYR A 201 -0.48 -2.88 3.99
CA TYR A 201 -1.45 -3.32 5.01
C TYR A 201 -2.78 -2.56 4.98
N SER A 202 -2.83 -1.38 4.39
CA SER A 202 -4.08 -0.59 4.25
C SER A 202 -5.11 -1.26 3.33
N THR A 203 -4.70 -2.29 2.57
CA THR A 203 -5.59 -3.09 1.72
C THR A 203 -6.21 -4.29 2.44
N VAL A 204 -5.81 -4.55 3.68
CA VAL A 204 -6.40 -5.64 4.49
C VAL A 204 -7.82 -5.26 4.87
N ASP A 205 -8.77 -6.10 4.46
CA ASP A 205 -10.19 -5.97 4.79
C ASP A 205 -10.65 -7.23 5.53
N ILE A 206 -11.24 -7.04 6.71
CA ILE A 206 -11.66 -8.15 7.58
C ILE A 206 -13.11 -8.49 7.26
N ASP A 207 -13.33 -9.61 6.57
CA ASP A 207 -14.66 -10.08 6.23
C ASP A 207 -15.03 -11.42 6.91
N ASN A 208 -14.05 -12.28 7.15
CA ASN A 208 -14.21 -13.61 7.75
C ASN A 208 -13.18 -13.84 8.86
N GLU A 209 -13.16 -15.05 9.47
CA GLU A 209 -12.24 -15.38 10.57
C GLU A 209 -10.78 -15.43 10.12
N GLU A 210 -10.51 -15.91 8.92
CA GLU A 210 -9.15 -15.98 8.36
C GLU A 210 -8.55 -14.59 8.18
N ASP A 211 -9.36 -13.61 7.73
CA ASP A 211 -8.93 -12.22 7.61
C ASP A 211 -8.62 -11.63 8.99
N PHE A 212 -9.41 -12.00 10.02
CA PHE A 212 -9.15 -11.54 11.38
C PHE A 212 -7.82 -12.08 11.92
N VAL A 213 -7.54 -13.36 11.70
CA VAL A 213 -6.25 -13.98 12.05
C VAL A 213 -5.09 -13.31 11.29
N LEU A 214 -5.27 -13.00 10.00
CA LEU A 214 -4.29 -12.25 9.24
C LEU A 214 -4.04 -10.87 9.85
N ALA A 215 -5.09 -10.15 10.24
CA ALA A 215 -4.96 -8.84 10.88
C ALA A 215 -4.22 -8.93 12.23
N GLU A 216 -4.45 -9.97 13.05
CA GLU A 216 -3.70 -10.22 14.29
C GLU A 216 -2.21 -10.45 14.00
N ALA A 217 -1.89 -11.22 12.95
CA ALA A 217 -0.51 -11.45 12.52
C ALA A 217 0.18 -10.16 12.06
N VAL A 218 -0.53 -9.31 11.30
CA VAL A 218 -0.03 -7.99 10.90
C VAL A 218 0.24 -7.10 12.12
N CYS A 219 -0.68 -7.06 13.10
CA CYS A 219 -0.46 -6.31 14.34
C CYS A 219 0.79 -6.79 15.08
N SER A 220 1.02 -8.11 15.13
CA SER A 220 2.22 -8.68 15.74
C SER A 220 3.48 -8.26 14.98
N ALA A 221 3.50 -8.42 13.66
CA ALA A 221 4.64 -8.07 12.81
C ALA A 221 5.01 -6.58 12.87
N LEU A 222 4.02 -5.70 13.04
CA LEU A 222 4.26 -4.25 13.17
C LEU A 222 4.89 -3.86 14.51
N LYS A 223 4.78 -4.71 15.55
CA LYS A 223 5.41 -4.50 16.86
C LYS A 223 6.80 -5.07 16.94
N ASP A 224 7.06 -6.15 16.22
CA ASP A 224 8.35 -6.79 16.21
C ASP A 224 9.36 -5.87 15.49
N LYS A 225 10.54 -5.70 16.12
CA LYS A 225 11.65 -5.06 15.40
C LYS A 225 11.94 -5.89 14.18
N ARG A 226 12.02 -5.26 13.00
CA ARG A 226 12.48 -5.93 11.78
C ARG A 226 13.77 -6.69 12.10
N VAL A 227 13.72 -7.99 11.96
CA VAL A 227 14.91 -8.83 11.93
C VAL A 227 15.55 -8.54 10.57
N GLU A 228 16.85 -8.35 10.54
CA GLU A 228 17.61 -8.29 9.27
C GLU A 228 17.27 -9.52 8.44
N PRO A 229 17.08 -9.39 7.12
CA PRO A 229 16.73 -10.53 6.29
C PRO A 229 17.85 -11.58 6.34
N GLU A 230 17.46 -12.82 6.62
CA GLU A 230 18.35 -13.97 6.56
C GLU A 230 18.24 -14.59 5.16
N TYR A 231 19.39 -14.83 4.53
CA TYR A 231 19.46 -15.47 3.22
C TYR A 231 19.89 -16.94 3.36
N TYR A 232 19.43 -17.77 2.44
CA TYR A 232 19.92 -19.14 2.35
C TYR A 232 21.42 -19.12 2.07
N GLU A 233 22.21 -19.63 3.02
CA GLU A 233 23.64 -19.85 2.84
C GLU A 233 23.85 -21.29 2.40
N ASP A 234 24.32 -21.48 1.17
CA ASP A 234 24.82 -22.79 0.74
C ASP A 234 26.17 -23.06 1.42
N ASN A 235 26.15 -23.85 2.49
CA ASN A 235 27.34 -24.22 3.23
C ASN A 235 28.37 -25.01 2.39
N SER A 236 28.07 -25.39 1.14
CA SER A 236 29.00 -26.02 0.19
C SER A 236 29.86 -24.99 -0.56
N LYS A 237 29.49 -23.71 -0.54
CA LYS A 237 30.23 -22.60 -1.16
C LYS A 237 30.32 -21.46 -0.14
N SER A 238 31.52 -21.21 0.34
CA SER A 238 31.83 -20.17 1.32
C SER A 238 31.76 -18.74 0.78
N ASP A 239 31.03 -18.52 -0.31
CA ASP A 239 30.92 -17.22 -0.95
C ASP A 239 29.75 -16.45 -0.34
N LYS A 240 30.05 -15.49 0.54
CA LYS A 240 29.08 -14.53 1.01
C LYS A 240 28.59 -13.70 -0.17
N LEU A 241 27.27 -13.73 -0.45
CA LEU A 241 26.66 -12.78 -1.35
C LEU A 241 26.97 -11.36 -0.85
N ILE A 242 27.56 -10.55 -1.71
CA ILE A 242 27.78 -9.12 -1.41
C ILE A 242 26.40 -8.45 -1.39
N ALA A 243 25.98 -7.98 -0.21
CA ALA A 243 24.73 -7.25 -0.09
C ALA A 243 24.81 -5.88 -0.80
N ASP A 244 23.69 -5.36 -1.29
CA ASP A 244 23.61 -4.01 -1.91
C ASP A 244 24.25 -2.91 -1.05
N ALA A 245 24.23 -3.07 0.28
CA ALA A 245 24.88 -2.16 1.21
C ALA A 245 26.40 -2.16 1.06
N ASP A 246 27.00 -3.33 0.77
CA ASP A 246 28.44 -3.46 0.60
C ASP A 246 28.88 -2.86 -0.74
N VAL A 247 28.07 -3.00 -1.78
CA VAL A 247 28.30 -2.35 -3.08
C VAL A 247 28.29 -0.82 -2.92
N LYS A 248 27.33 -0.26 -2.18
CA LYS A 248 27.28 1.17 -1.89
C LYS A 248 28.49 1.66 -1.11
N ARG A 249 28.99 0.87 -0.14
CA ARG A 249 30.21 1.18 0.63
C ARG A 249 31.46 1.15 -0.23
N ILE A 250 31.58 0.13 -1.10
CA ILE A 250 32.68 0.05 -2.07
C ILE A 250 32.69 1.27 -3.00
N LEU A 251 31.51 1.66 -3.52
CA LEU A 251 31.37 2.80 -4.41
C LEU A 251 31.53 4.15 -3.71
N SER A 252 31.24 4.24 -2.39
CA SER A 252 31.42 5.48 -1.61
C SER A 252 32.88 5.76 -1.23
N GLY A 253 33.78 4.84 -1.48
CA GLY A 253 35.21 4.99 -1.16
C GLY A 253 35.56 4.77 0.31
N ASP A 254 34.61 4.30 1.14
CA ASP A 254 34.83 4.06 2.58
C ASP A 254 35.65 2.79 2.90
N GLY A 255 36.27 2.19 1.88
CA GLY A 255 37.17 1.04 1.99
C GLY A 255 36.56 -0.14 2.75
N VAL A 256 36.09 -1.15 2.03
CA VAL A 256 35.67 -2.43 2.61
C VAL A 256 36.86 -3.38 2.55
N ALA A 257 37.40 -3.75 3.71
CA ALA A 257 38.33 -4.86 3.80
C ALA A 257 37.54 -6.15 3.52
N LEU A 258 37.74 -6.71 2.34
CA LEU A 258 37.23 -8.06 2.02
C LEU A 258 38.02 -9.10 2.83
N ASN A 259 37.35 -9.64 3.86
CA ASN A 259 37.91 -10.69 4.72
C ASN A 259 37.89 -12.06 4.01
N ASN A 260 38.50 -12.17 2.87
CA ASN A 260 38.66 -13.45 2.22
C ASN A 260 40.15 -13.85 2.23
N GLN A 261 40.51 -14.84 3.03
CA GLN A 261 41.91 -15.26 3.31
C GLN A 261 42.66 -15.80 2.07
N ASN A 262 41.99 -15.91 0.92
CA ASN A 262 42.58 -16.48 -0.30
C ASN A 262 42.62 -15.49 -1.48
N ASP A 263 42.20 -14.23 -1.32
CA ASP A 263 42.19 -13.27 -2.42
C ASP A 263 43.47 -12.43 -2.44
N ALA A 264 44.06 -12.28 -3.64
CA ALA A 264 45.20 -11.43 -3.89
C ALA A 264 44.89 -9.91 -3.66
N ASN A 265 43.66 -9.55 -3.34
CA ASN A 265 43.19 -8.19 -3.18
C ASN A 265 43.00 -7.82 -1.69
N GLN A 266 44.09 -7.91 -0.92
CA GLN A 266 44.08 -7.52 0.51
C GLN A 266 44.32 -6.03 0.74
N GLU A 267 44.57 -5.25 -0.30
CA GLU A 267 44.78 -3.82 -0.19
C GLU A 267 43.49 -3.04 -0.48
N VAL A 268 43.13 -2.19 0.44
CA VAL A 268 42.04 -1.21 0.25
C VAL A 268 42.55 -0.13 -0.67
N VAL A 269 42.08 -0.11 -1.93
CA VAL A 269 42.43 0.91 -2.91
C VAL A 269 41.23 1.78 -3.14
N THR A 270 41.37 3.10 -2.99
CA THR A 270 40.28 4.04 -3.30
C THR A 270 40.16 4.25 -4.81
N ILE A 271 38.95 4.57 -5.27
CA ILE A 271 38.69 4.90 -6.70
C ILE A 271 39.61 6.04 -7.13
N ASP A 272 39.83 7.03 -6.29
CA ASP A 272 40.71 8.19 -6.57
C ASP A 272 42.19 7.76 -6.78
N GLU A 273 42.69 6.78 -6.04
CA GLU A 273 44.02 6.23 -6.21
C GLU A 273 44.09 5.44 -7.53
N ILE A 274 43.09 4.64 -7.86
CA ILE A 274 43.05 3.92 -9.14
C ILE A 274 43.03 4.92 -10.30
N VAL A 275 42.22 5.95 -10.22
CA VAL A 275 42.14 6.99 -11.27
C VAL A 275 43.45 7.77 -11.39
N LYS A 276 44.08 8.14 -10.28
CA LYS A 276 45.38 8.83 -10.29
C LYS A 276 46.51 8.02 -10.88
N ASN A 277 46.50 6.71 -10.67
CA ASN A 277 47.54 5.80 -11.14
C ASN A 277 47.36 5.38 -12.61
N ASN A 278 46.24 5.74 -13.22
CA ASN A 278 45.97 5.42 -14.61
C ASN A 278 45.98 6.69 -15.50
N SER A 279 46.42 6.51 -16.73
CA SER A 279 46.61 7.62 -17.66
C SER A 279 45.27 8.24 -18.12
N ALA A 280 45.14 9.57 -18.05
CA ALA A 280 44.01 10.31 -18.60
C ALA A 280 43.96 10.26 -20.14
N ASN A 281 45.03 9.80 -20.82
CA ASN A 281 45.15 9.82 -22.28
C ASN A 281 44.98 8.47 -22.95
N LYS A 282 44.57 7.45 -22.18
CA LYS A 282 44.32 6.08 -22.69
C LYS A 282 43.17 5.47 -21.93
N SER A 283 42.35 4.69 -22.62
CA SER A 283 41.41 3.80 -21.97
C SER A 283 42.11 2.76 -21.16
N TRP A 284 41.62 2.45 -19.98
CA TRP A 284 42.22 1.52 -19.04
C TRP A 284 41.16 0.69 -18.30
N SER A 285 41.56 -0.44 -17.77
CA SER A 285 40.73 -1.24 -16.87
C SER A 285 41.57 -1.67 -15.67
N HIS A 286 40.92 -1.68 -14.49
CA HIS A 286 41.49 -2.10 -13.23
C HIS A 286 40.53 -3.02 -12.51
N THR A 287 40.91 -4.26 -12.29
CA THR A 287 40.11 -5.23 -11.56
C THR A 287 40.19 -4.93 -10.07
N VAL A 288 39.08 -4.56 -9.46
CA VAL A 288 38.99 -4.19 -8.03
C VAL A 288 38.67 -5.41 -7.17
N ILE A 289 37.89 -6.33 -7.72
CA ILE A 289 37.52 -7.59 -7.08
C ILE A 289 37.80 -8.72 -8.08
N ASN A 290 38.44 -9.75 -7.61
CA ASN A 290 38.63 -10.98 -8.38
C ASN A 290 38.59 -12.17 -7.43
N SER A 291 37.46 -12.87 -7.42
CA SER A 291 37.25 -14.08 -6.64
C SER A 291 36.72 -15.20 -7.55
N PRO A 292 36.68 -16.43 -7.10
CA PRO A 292 36.13 -17.52 -7.89
C PRO A 292 34.70 -17.35 -8.33
N SER A 293 33.93 -16.54 -7.60
CA SER A 293 32.49 -16.30 -7.84
C SER A 293 32.15 -14.89 -8.36
N ASN A 294 33.05 -13.90 -8.14
CA ASN A 294 32.78 -12.52 -8.48
C ASN A 294 34.00 -11.78 -9.01
N SER A 295 33.79 -10.92 -10.01
CA SER A 295 34.79 -10.01 -10.51
C SER A 295 34.19 -8.62 -10.69
N ALA A 296 34.87 -7.59 -10.21
CA ALA A 296 34.48 -6.20 -10.46
C ALA A 296 35.67 -5.45 -11.04
N THR A 297 35.47 -4.78 -12.16
CA THR A 297 36.48 -4.04 -12.89
C THR A 297 36.06 -2.60 -13.10
N LEU A 298 36.89 -1.66 -12.67
CA LEU A 298 36.73 -0.27 -12.98
C LEU A 298 37.33 0.04 -14.36
N ILE A 299 36.57 0.71 -15.23
CA ILE A 299 36.97 1.01 -16.60
C ILE A 299 36.99 2.53 -16.79
N GLY A 300 38.14 3.06 -17.19
CA GLY A 300 38.25 4.45 -17.67
C GLY A 300 38.30 4.46 -19.20
N GLN A 301 37.38 5.18 -19.82
CA GLN A 301 37.28 5.26 -21.28
C GLN A 301 37.45 6.69 -21.78
N LEU A 302 38.13 6.86 -22.91
CA LEU A 302 38.19 8.14 -23.60
C LEU A 302 36.86 8.43 -24.32
N PRO A 303 36.47 9.72 -24.47
CA PRO A 303 35.30 10.10 -25.24
C PRO A 303 35.34 9.51 -26.67
N GLY A 304 34.28 8.78 -27.03
CA GLY A 304 34.17 8.11 -28.34
C GLY A 304 34.70 6.67 -28.38
N GLU A 305 35.39 6.22 -27.35
CA GLU A 305 35.78 4.80 -27.20
C GLU A 305 34.73 4.10 -26.31
N GLY A 306 34.29 2.95 -26.72
CA GLY A 306 33.35 2.12 -25.95
C GLY A 306 33.69 0.65 -26.09
N ASN A 307 33.31 -0.12 -25.11
CA ASN A 307 33.41 -1.57 -25.22
C ASN A 307 32.45 -2.05 -26.32
N ARG A 308 32.92 -2.99 -27.16
CA ARG A 308 32.01 -3.68 -28.09
C ARG A 308 30.97 -4.42 -27.23
N ARG A 309 29.72 -4.40 -27.68
CA ARG A 309 28.68 -5.26 -27.08
C ARG A 309 29.19 -6.69 -27.06
N HIS A 310 29.26 -7.27 -25.90
CA HIS A 310 29.64 -8.66 -25.67
C HIS A 310 28.66 -9.27 -24.67
N PHE A 311 28.59 -10.57 -24.69
CA PHE A 311 27.69 -11.35 -23.84
C PHE A 311 28.55 -12.25 -22.95
N HIS A 312 28.22 -12.26 -21.66
CA HIS A 312 28.79 -13.18 -20.68
C HIS A 312 27.78 -14.29 -20.41
N PRO A 313 27.95 -15.50 -20.98
CA PRO A 313 26.93 -16.55 -20.85
C PRO A 313 26.76 -17.07 -19.43
N ASP A 314 27.71 -16.84 -18.55
CA ASP A 314 27.73 -17.38 -17.19
C ASP A 314 27.65 -16.29 -16.10
N TRP A 315 27.39 -15.04 -16.46
CA TRP A 315 27.44 -13.90 -15.53
C TRP A 315 26.38 -12.88 -15.86
N ASP A 316 25.76 -12.32 -14.81
CA ASP A 316 24.93 -11.12 -14.96
C ASP A 316 25.83 -9.87 -14.87
N GLU A 317 25.80 -9.00 -15.90
CA GLU A 317 26.42 -7.68 -15.83
C GLU A 317 25.52 -6.73 -15.06
N TRP A 318 26.08 -6.05 -14.09
CA TRP A 318 25.43 -5.01 -13.29
C TRP A 318 25.66 -3.62 -13.89
#